data_abe30a74569f30606112c9a59f57dcf8
#
_entry.id   abe30a74569f30606112c9a59f57dcf8
#
_cell.length_a   1.000
_cell.length_b   1.000
_cell.length_c   1.000
_cell.angle_alpha   90.00
_cell.angle_beta   90.00
_cell.angle_gamma   90.00
#
_symmetry.space_group_name_H-M   'P 1'
#
loop_
_entity.id
_entity.type
_entity.pdbx_description
1 polymer ?
#
loop_
_entity_poly.entity_id
_entity_poly.type
_entity_poly.pdbx_seq_one_letter_code
_entity_poly.pdbx_strand_id
1 'polypeptide(L)'
;MAPNSLFAILLRSPWWISFVVAGAIISASIAWLPARFAIYGAIGGLPIAGVGLIAAWRQLRAPSAVQISANVDAALAMPWRELAKALENAWQQAGYTVERLEDAKGAADLRLTEKGQVTLVSARRWKAASHGIEPLRQLHAAMQAQGADAGIYLAAQGVITEQAQTFARDHGLTLLPASALAQLLGSVRANA
;
A
#
# COMPACT_ATOMS: atom_id res chain seq x y z
N MET A 1 8.40 13.86 11.50
CA MET A 1 9.81 14.01 11.03
C MET A 1 9.79 14.90 9.80
N ALA A 2 10.75 15.83 9.66
CA ALA A 2 10.80 16.72 8.49
C ALA A 2 10.97 15.88 7.20
N PRO A 3 10.19 16.15 6.13
CA PRO A 3 10.21 15.35 4.89
C PRO A 3 11.58 15.36 4.18
N ASN A 4 12.45 16.28 4.50
CA ASN A 4 13.78 16.46 3.93
C ASN A 4 14.93 16.11 4.90
N SER A 5 14.68 15.32 5.94
CA SER A 5 15.76 14.83 6.80
C SER A 5 16.64 13.83 6.04
N LEU A 6 17.95 13.82 6.32
CA LEU A 6 18.92 12.87 5.74
C LEU A 6 18.43 11.41 5.88
N PHE A 7 17.83 11.08 7.02
CA PHE A 7 17.23 9.77 7.27
C PHE A 7 16.04 9.46 6.37
N ALA A 8 15.20 10.44 6.04
CA ALA A 8 14.06 10.25 5.14
C ALA A 8 14.53 10.03 3.70
N ILE A 9 15.61 10.70 3.28
CA ILE A 9 16.23 10.51 1.97
C ILE A 9 16.87 9.13 1.89
N LEU A 10 17.62 8.71 2.89
CA LEU A 10 18.28 7.39 2.94
C LEU A 10 17.27 6.23 2.95
N LEU A 11 16.12 6.37 3.63
CA LEU A 11 15.05 5.37 3.62
C LEU A 11 14.36 5.22 2.25
N ARG A 12 14.39 6.25 1.41
CA ARG A 12 13.82 6.23 0.04
C ARG A 12 14.85 5.81 -1.00
N SER A 13 16.13 5.88 -0.69
CA SER A 13 17.23 5.49 -1.58
C SER A 13 17.43 3.98 -1.58
N PRO A 14 18.06 3.39 -2.62
CA PRO A 14 18.48 2.01 -2.63
C PRO A 14 19.31 1.67 -1.38
N TRP A 15 19.09 0.52 -0.78
CA TRP A 15 19.70 0.10 0.49
C TRP A 15 21.22 0.21 0.53
N TRP A 16 21.90 -0.04 -0.59
CA TRP A 16 23.38 0.02 -0.71
C TRP A 16 23.94 1.43 -0.50
N ILE A 17 23.17 2.50 -0.80
CA ILE A 17 23.60 3.89 -0.61
C ILE A 17 23.84 4.18 0.88
N SER A 18 23.00 3.67 1.77
CA SER A 18 23.17 3.83 3.21
C SER A 18 24.48 3.20 3.70
N PHE A 19 24.87 2.05 3.14
CA PHE A 19 26.15 1.41 3.48
C PHE A 19 27.36 2.16 2.92
N VAL A 20 27.25 2.72 1.71
CA VAL A 20 28.31 3.57 1.13
C VAL A 20 28.51 4.82 1.98
N VAL A 21 27.44 5.48 2.40
CA VAL A 21 27.52 6.67 3.26
C VAL A 21 28.10 6.32 4.64
N ALA A 22 27.64 5.24 5.27
CA ALA A 22 28.19 4.77 6.54
C ALA A 22 29.68 4.44 6.41
N GLY A 23 30.07 3.71 5.37
CA GLY A 23 31.48 3.37 5.09
C GLY A 23 32.35 4.60 4.85
N ALA A 24 31.84 5.60 4.12
CA ALA A 24 32.56 6.86 3.89
C ALA A 24 32.79 7.64 5.19
N ILE A 25 31.79 7.71 6.08
CA ILE A 25 31.92 8.36 7.40
C ILE A 25 32.93 7.64 8.26
N ILE A 26 32.89 6.32 8.33
CA ILE A 26 33.83 5.50 9.10
C ILE A 26 35.25 5.68 8.57
N SER A 27 35.44 5.59 7.24
CA SER A 27 36.75 5.74 6.61
C SER A 27 37.33 7.14 6.80
N ALA A 28 36.51 8.20 6.66
CA ALA A 28 36.94 9.56 6.91
C ALA A 28 37.33 9.77 8.38
N SER A 29 36.57 9.16 9.31
CA SER A 29 36.86 9.24 10.74
C SER A 29 38.18 8.59 11.10
N ILE A 30 38.51 7.45 10.49
CA ILE A 30 39.77 6.73 10.72
C ILE A 30 40.95 7.50 10.09
N ALA A 31 40.75 8.12 8.91
CA ALA A 31 41.83 8.79 8.18
C ALA A 31 42.18 10.17 8.78
N TRP A 32 41.23 10.88 9.35
CA TRP A 32 41.42 12.29 9.72
C TRP A 32 41.41 12.55 11.24
N LEU A 33 40.86 11.62 12.06
CA LEU A 33 40.89 11.78 13.50
C LEU A 33 42.08 11.05 14.15
N PRO A 34 42.63 11.62 15.24
CA PRO A 34 43.63 10.89 16.06
C PRO A 34 43.02 9.58 16.58
N ALA A 35 43.87 8.53 16.70
CA ALA A 35 43.41 7.17 17.05
C ALA A 35 42.46 7.07 18.24
N ARG A 36 42.62 7.96 19.25
CA ARG A 36 41.75 8.04 20.45
C ARG A 36 40.32 8.50 20.16
N PHE A 37 40.08 9.18 19.01
CA PHE A 37 38.78 9.69 18.62
C PHE A 37 38.14 8.92 17.45
N ALA A 38 38.90 8.08 16.75
CA ALA A 38 38.41 7.27 15.62
C ALA A 38 37.23 6.36 16.03
N ILE A 39 37.23 5.84 17.24
CA ILE A 39 36.19 4.97 17.78
C ILE A 39 34.84 5.71 17.88
N TYR A 40 34.84 6.99 18.21
CA TYR A 40 33.59 7.79 18.30
C TYR A 40 33.00 8.06 16.91
N GLY A 41 33.86 8.25 15.91
CA GLY A 41 33.40 8.37 14.51
C GLY A 41 32.79 7.05 13.99
N ALA A 42 33.39 5.91 14.32
CA ALA A 42 32.85 4.60 13.97
C ALA A 42 31.48 4.36 14.63
N ILE A 43 31.32 4.71 15.91
CA ILE A 43 30.03 4.63 16.62
C ILE A 43 28.97 5.54 15.97
N GLY A 44 29.36 6.73 15.47
CA GLY A 44 28.45 7.63 14.74
C GLY A 44 27.90 7.06 13.43
N GLY A 45 28.59 6.10 12.81
CA GLY A 45 28.12 5.39 11.61
C GLY A 45 27.08 4.29 11.89
N LEU A 46 26.99 3.79 13.13
CA LEU A 46 26.06 2.69 13.49
C LEU A 46 24.58 3.01 13.25
N PRO A 47 24.04 4.20 13.57
CA PRO A 47 22.64 4.51 13.27
C PRO A 47 22.33 4.49 11.78
N ILE A 48 23.28 4.93 10.94
CA ILE A 48 23.11 4.95 9.48
C ILE A 48 23.16 3.52 8.92
N ALA A 49 24.04 2.67 9.44
CA ALA A 49 24.09 1.25 9.09
C ALA A 49 22.79 0.54 9.52
N GLY A 50 22.23 0.85 10.69
CA GLY A 50 20.94 0.34 11.16
C GLY A 50 19.77 0.72 10.25
N VAL A 51 19.73 1.98 9.80
CA VAL A 51 18.74 2.44 8.80
C VAL A 51 18.94 1.69 7.47
N GLY A 52 20.18 1.48 7.04
CA GLY A 52 20.49 0.70 5.85
C GLY A 52 20.02 -0.75 5.93
N LEU A 53 20.15 -1.39 7.09
CA LEU A 53 19.68 -2.75 7.33
C LEU A 53 18.16 -2.86 7.27
N ILE A 54 17.45 -1.90 7.89
CA ILE A 54 15.98 -1.82 7.83
C ILE A 54 15.52 -1.57 6.40
N ALA A 55 16.16 -0.65 5.67
CA ALA A 55 15.85 -0.37 4.28
C ALA A 55 16.09 -1.59 3.38
N ALA A 56 17.21 -2.29 3.56
CA ALA A 56 17.52 -3.53 2.85
C ALA A 56 16.47 -4.60 3.12
N TRP A 57 16.11 -4.83 4.38
CA TRP A 57 15.11 -5.82 4.76
C TRP A 57 13.73 -5.52 4.16
N ARG A 58 13.32 -4.24 4.15
CA ARG A 58 12.07 -3.82 3.52
C ARG A 58 12.10 -3.95 2.00
N GLN A 59 13.21 -3.58 1.34
CA GLN A 59 13.33 -3.65 -0.11
C GLN A 59 13.46 -5.10 -0.62
N LEU A 60 14.16 -5.98 0.12
CA LEU A 60 14.27 -7.40 -0.21
C LEU A 60 12.94 -8.15 -0.03
N ARG A 61 12.07 -7.67 0.86
CA ARG A 61 10.73 -8.24 1.07
C ARG A 61 9.65 -7.59 0.21
N ALA A 62 9.94 -6.47 -0.45
CA ALA A 62 9.00 -5.84 -1.37
C ALA A 62 8.82 -6.72 -2.62
N PRO A 63 7.57 -6.99 -3.05
CA PRO A 63 7.33 -7.73 -4.28
C PRO A 63 8.01 -7.04 -5.46
N SER A 64 8.67 -7.79 -6.33
CA SER A 64 9.28 -7.23 -7.53
C SER A 64 8.20 -6.69 -8.49
N ALA A 65 8.56 -5.72 -9.34
CA ALA A 65 7.63 -5.19 -10.34
C ALA A 65 7.06 -6.30 -11.24
N VAL A 66 7.86 -7.32 -11.54
CA VAL A 66 7.42 -8.50 -12.31
C VAL A 66 6.38 -9.32 -11.54
N GLN A 67 6.55 -9.50 -10.23
CA GLN A 67 5.56 -10.19 -9.40
C GLN A 67 4.26 -9.39 -9.27
N ILE A 68 4.37 -8.06 -9.17
CA ILE A 68 3.19 -7.18 -9.14
C ILE A 68 2.42 -7.30 -10.45
N SER A 69 3.08 -7.22 -11.62
CA SER A 69 2.41 -7.36 -12.93
C SER A 69 1.76 -8.74 -13.09
N ALA A 70 2.46 -9.82 -12.74
CA ALA A 70 1.89 -11.17 -12.79
C ALA A 70 0.68 -11.34 -11.86
N ASN A 71 0.71 -10.74 -10.67
CA ASN A 71 -0.42 -10.76 -9.75
C ASN A 71 -1.59 -9.89 -10.26
N VAL A 72 -1.32 -8.76 -10.93
CA VAL A 72 -2.35 -7.97 -11.60
C VAL A 72 -3.03 -8.78 -12.70
N ASP A 73 -2.25 -9.41 -13.58
CA ASP A 73 -2.79 -10.22 -14.68
C ASP A 73 -3.62 -11.40 -14.13
N ALA A 74 -3.13 -12.05 -13.10
CA ALA A 74 -3.87 -13.13 -12.43
C ALA A 74 -5.19 -12.61 -11.81
N ALA A 75 -5.19 -11.46 -11.14
CA ALA A 75 -6.40 -10.86 -10.58
C ALA A 75 -7.39 -10.46 -11.67
N LEU A 76 -6.89 -9.90 -12.79
CA LEU A 76 -7.71 -9.55 -13.95
C LEU A 76 -8.28 -10.78 -14.68
N ALA A 77 -7.63 -11.94 -14.60
CA ALA A 77 -8.15 -13.19 -15.15
C ALA A 77 -9.26 -13.82 -14.29
N MET A 78 -9.33 -13.51 -12.99
CA MET A 78 -10.30 -14.11 -12.08
C MET A 78 -11.75 -13.76 -12.44
N PRO A 79 -12.72 -14.68 -12.26
CA PRO A 79 -14.14 -14.34 -12.20
C PRO A 79 -14.45 -13.60 -10.89
N TRP A 80 -15.56 -12.85 -10.87
CA TRP A 80 -15.96 -12.04 -9.70
C TRP A 80 -16.00 -12.84 -8.38
N ARG A 81 -16.56 -14.06 -8.43
CA ARG A 81 -16.68 -14.90 -7.22
C ARG A 81 -15.33 -15.24 -6.59
N GLU A 82 -14.33 -15.52 -7.41
CA GLU A 82 -12.97 -15.84 -6.96
C GLU A 82 -12.27 -14.59 -6.42
N LEU A 83 -12.39 -13.47 -7.13
CA LEU A 83 -11.83 -12.20 -6.66
C LEU A 83 -12.46 -11.78 -5.32
N ALA A 84 -13.78 -11.85 -5.18
CA ALA A 84 -14.45 -11.49 -3.94
C ALA A 84 -13.95 -12.35 -2.76
N LYS A 85 -13.80 -13.67 -2.95
CA LYS A 85 -13.25 -14.58 -1.94
C LYS A 85 -11.78 -14.26 -1.62
N ALA A 86 -10.98 -13.94 -2.64
CA ALA A 86 -9.58 -13.55 -2.44
C ALA A 86 -9.45 -12.24 -1.65
N LEU A 87 -10.32 -11.26 -1.94
CA LEU A 87 -10.39 -10.00 -1.19
C LEU A 87 -10.84 -10.22 0.26
N GLU A 88 -11.86 -11.05 0.49
CA GLU A 88 -12.29 -11.42 1.84
C GLU A 88 -11.13 -12.02 2.65
N ASN A 89 -10.45 -13.01 2.10
CA ASN A 89 -9.31 -13.64 2.76
C ASN A 89 -8.18 -12.64 3.04
N ALA A 90 -7.91 -11.74 2.09
CA ALA A 90 -6.85 -10.75 2.22
C ALA A 90 -7.13 -9.76 3.38
N TRP A 91 -8.34 -9.24 3.47
CA TRP A 91 -8.72 -8.33 4.55
C TRP A 91 -8.88 -9.04 5.89
N GLN A 92 -9.37 -10.28 5.92
CA GLN A 92 -9.39 -11.09 7.14
C GLN A 92 -7.98 -11.32 7.70
N GLN A 93 -7.00 -11.64 6.84
CA GLN A 93 -5.60 -11.77 7.26
C GLN A 93 -4.99 -10.44 7.71
N ALA A 94 -5.47 -9.32 7.20
CA ALA A 94 -5.09 -7.99 7.66
C ALA A 94 -5.76 -7.57 8.99
N GLY A 95 -6.65 -8.42 9.55
CA GLY A 95 -7.30 -8.19 10.84
C GLY A 95 -8.69 -7.58 10.78
N TYR A 96 -9.27 -7.44 9.58
CA TYR A 96 -10.63 -6.95 9.41
C TYR A 96 -11.66 -8.07 9.58
N THR A 97 -12.80 -7.77 10.18
CA THR A 97 -14.01 -8.59 10.03
C THR A 97 -14.66 -8.22 8.70
N VAL A 98 -14.86 -9.21 7.83
CA VAL A 98 -15.35 -9.00 6.47
C VAL A 98 -16.74 -9.62 6.32
N GLU A 99 -17.70 -8.82 5.87
CA GLU A 99 -19.06 -9.24 5.55
C GLU A 99 -19.33 -8.97 4.07
N ARG A 100 -19.86 -9.98 3.36
CA ARG A 100 -20.29 -9.80 1.96
C ARG A 100 -21.68 -9.23 1.92
N LEU A 101 -21.84 -8.11 1.21
CA LEU A 101 -23.12 -7.47 1.00
C LEU A 101 -23.76 -8.04 -0.27
N GLU A 102 -24.93 -8.66 -0.13
CA GLU A 102 -25.73 -9.17 -1.27
C GLU A 102 -26.69 -8.11 -1.81
N ASP A 103 -26.31 -6.84 -1.76
CA ASP A 103 -27.19 -5.75 -2.14
C ASP A 103 -27.47 -5.77 -3.66
N ALA A 104 -28.73 -5.88 -4.02
CA ALA A 104 -29.20 -5.90 -5.40
C ALA A 104 -28.90 -4.60 -6.16
N LYS A 105 -28.55 -3.52 -5.49
CA LYS A 105 -28.22 -2.22 -6.07
C LYS A 105 -26.71 -1.99 -6.32
N GLY A 106 -25.85 -2.91 -5.86
CA GLY A 106 -24.42 -2.94 -6.26
C GLY A 106 -23.56 -1.74 -5.85
N ALA A 107 -23.98 -0.94 -4.88
CA ALA A 107 -23.24 0.23 -4.43
C ALA A 107 -21.97 -0.15 -3.63
N ALA A 108 -22.08 -1.20 -2.80
CA ALA A 108 -20.97 -1.80 -2.08
C ALA A 108 -21.09 -3.32 -2.14
N ASP A 109 -19.94 -4.00 -2.21
CA ASP A 109 -19.87 -5.45 -2.30
C ASP A 109 -19.41 -6.11 -1.00
N LEU A 110 -18.55 -5.40 -0.24
CA LEU A 110 -18.01 -5.88 1.04
C LEU A 110 -18.11 -4.78 2.10
N ARG A 111 -18.29 -5.22 3.34
CA ARG A 111 -18.21 -4.39 4.54
C ARG A 111 -17.05 -4.87 5.38
N LEU A 112 -16.11 -3.99 5.67
CA LEU A 112 -14.96 -4.25 6.51
C LEU A 112 -15.17 -3.56 7.85
N THR A 113 -14.88 -4.27 8.94
CA THR A 113 -14.95 -3.68 10.29
C THR A 113 -13.65 -3.93 11.01
N GLU A 114 -13.01 -2.87 11.49
CA GLU A 114 -11.81 -2.92 12.35
C GLU A 114 -11.97 -1.92 13.49
N LYS A 115 -11.85 -2.37 14.74
CA LYS A 115 -11.89 -1.51 15.95
C LYS A 115 -13.13 -0.60 16.01
N GLY A 116 -14.26 -1.06 15.49
CA GLY A 116 -15.50 -0.30 15.44
C GLY A 116 -15.65 0.65 14.24
N GLN A 117 -14.61 0.83 13.44
CA GLN A 117 -14.70 1.58 12.19
C GLN A 117 -15.22 0.70 11.06
N VAL A 118 -16.13 1.25 10.27
CA VAL A 118 -16.76 0.56 9.14
C VAL A 118 -16.27 1.15 7.83
N THR A 119 -15.79 0.29 6.95
CA THR A 119 -15.38 0.66 5.59
C THR A 119 -16.21 -0.12 4.57
N LEU A 120 -16.83 0.56 3.62
CA LEU A 120 -17.52 -0.08 2.50
C LEU A 120 -16.59 -0.22 1.29
N VAL A 121 -16.67 -1.37 0.61
CA VAL A 121 -15.87 -1.64 -0.57
C VAL A 121 -16.77 -1.90 -1.77
N SER A 122 -16.54 -1.16 -2.85
CA SER A 122 -17.14 -1.38 -4.16
C SER A 122 -16.09 -1.95 -5.12
N ALA A 123 -16.23 -3.21 -5.50
CA ALA A 123 -15.21 -3.92 -6.25
C ALA A 123 -15.73 -4.59 -7.53
N ARG A 124 -17.06 -4.77 -7.68
CA ARG A 124 -17.66 -5.53 -8.80
C ARG A 124 -17.30 -5.02 -10.19
N ARG A 125 -16.96 -3.73 -10.33
CA ARG A 125 -16.63 -3.09 -11.61
C ARG A 125 -15.11 -2.96 -11.85
N TRP A 126 -14.27 -3.73 -11.17
CA TRP A 126 -12.80 -3.59 -11.20
C TRP A 126 -12.16 -3.66 -12.59
N LYS A 127 -12.82 -4.30 -13.58
CA LYS A 127 -12.37 -4.44 -14.99
C LYS A 127 -13.03 -3.45 -15.95
N ALA A 128 -13.75 -2.45 -15.47
CA ALA A 128 -14.41 -1.50 -16.36
C ALA A 128 -13.37 -0.70 -17.17
N ALA A 129 -13.64 -0.47 -18.45
CA ALA A 129 -12.77 0.33 -19.30
C ALA A 129 -12.69 1.80 -18.87
N SER A 130 -13.72 2.29 -18.17
CA SER A 130 -13.76 3.65 -17.64
C SER A 130 -14.53 3.67 -16.30
N HIS A 131 -14.00 4.42 -15.35
CA HIS A 131 -14.58 4.66 -14.04
C HIS A 131 -14.98 6.13 -13.94
N GLY A 132 -16.27 6.42 -14.16
CA GLY A 132 -16.87 7.74 -14.00
C GLY A 132 -17.24 8.04 -12.56
N ILE A 133 -17.83 9.22 -12.33
CA ILE A 133 -18.21 9.70 -11.00
C ILE A 133 -19.40 8.92 -10.39
N GLU A 134 -20.28 8.36 -11.22
CA GLU A 134 -21.54 7.80 -10.76
C GLU A 134 -21.39 6.61 -9.79
N PRO A 135 -20.53 5.60 -10.05
CA PRO A 135 -20.27 4.53 -9.08
C PRO A 135 -19.73 5.02 -7.73
N LEU A 136 -18.95 6.12 -7.75
CA LEU A 136 -18.41 6.70 -6.54
C LEU A 136 -19.48 7.43 -5.74
N ARG A 137 -20.42 8.12 -6.42
CA ARG A 137 -21.59 8.72 -5.77
C ARG A 137 -22.47 7.67 -5.11
N GLN A 138 -22.69 6.54 -5.78
CA GLN A 138 -23.45 5.43 -5.23
C GLN A 138 -22.76 4.85 -3.98
N LEU A 139 -21.44 4.65 -4.03
CA LEU A 139 -20.67 4.20 -2.87
C LEU A 139 -20.77 5.20 -1.71
N HIS A 140 -20.58 6.49 -1.99
CA HIS A 140 -20.69 7.54 -0.98
C HIS A 140 -22.11 7.61 -0.36
N ALA A 141 -23.16 7.49 -1.18
CA ALA A 141 -24.53 7.43 -0.68
C ALA A 141 -24.76 6.19 0.21
N ALA A 142 -24.19 5.03 -0.15
CA ALA A 142 -24.26 3.83 0.67
C ALA A 142 -23.51 4.00 2.00
N MET A 143 -22.35 4.69 2.00
CA MET A 143 -21.63 5.03 3.23
C MET A 143 -22.47 5.88 4.16
N GLN A 144 -23.12 6.92 3.64
CA GLN A 144 -24.02 7.78 4.42
C GLN A 144 -25.20 6.99 5.02
N ALA A 145 -25.81 6.12 4.20
CA ALA A 145 -26.96 5.31 4.62
C ALA A 145 -26.62 4.27 5.69
N GLN A 146 -25.39 3.74 5.68
CA GLN A 146 -24.94 2.69 6.59
C GLN A 146 -24.05 3.21 7.73
N GLY A 147 -23.82 4.52 7.81
CA GLY A 147 -22.94 5.12 8.82
C GLY A 147 -21.50 4.63 8.71
N ALA A 148 -20.99 4.41 7.48
CA ALA A 148 -19.63 3.95 7.29
C ALA A 148 -18.65 5.13 7.32
N ASP A 149 -17.49 4.89 7.95
CA ASP A 149 -16.45 5.91 8.16
C ASP A 149 -15.59 6.13 6.90
N ALA A 150 -15.45 5.10 6.04
CA ALA A 150 -14.62 5.14 4.85
C ALA A 150 -15.20 4.33 3.69
N GLY A 151 -14.76 4.64 2.47
CA GLY A 151 -15.13 3.90 1.26
C GLY A 151 -13.92 3.58 0.40
N ILE A 152 -13.85 2.35 -0.12
CA ILE A 152 -12.83 1.89 -1.05
C ILE A 152 -13.51 1.53 -2.37
N TYR A 153 -13.04 2.14 -3.46
CA TYR A 153 -13.48 1.82 -4.81
C TYR A 153 -12.36 1.14 -5.59
N LEU A 154 -12.58 -0.10 -6.02
CA LEU A 154 -11.60 -0.89 -6.76
C LEU A 154 -11.66 -0.58 -8.26
N ALA A 155 -10.57 -0.04 -8.81
CA ALA A 155 -10.37 0.26 -10.21
C ALA A 155 -9.05 -0.37 -10.69
N ALA A 156 -9.09 -1.68 -10.98
CA ALA A 156 -7.89 -2.44 -11.36
C ALA A 156 -7.56 -2.33 -12.85
N GLN A 157 -8.51 -1.95 -13.68
CA GLN A 157 -8.33 -1.75 -15.13
C GLN A 157 -9.05 -0.48 -15.57
N GLY A 158 -8.69 0.05 -16.73
CA GLY A 158 -9.34 1.20 -17.34
C GLY A 158 -8.88 2.55 -16.79
N VAL A 159 -9.56 3.60 -17.22
CA VAL A 159 -9.22 4.99 -16.91
C VAL A 159 -10.21 5.55 -15.88
N ILE A 160 -9.69 6.12 -14.82
CA ILE A 160 -10.48 6.87 -13.84
C ILE A 160 -10.59 8.30 -14.34
N THR A 161 -11.81 8.80 -14.56
CA THR A 161 -12.03 10.16 -15.02
C THR A 161 -11.56 11.19 -13.99
N GLU A 162 -11.16 12.38 -14.43
CA GLU A 162 -10.74 13.45 -13.54
C GLU A 162 -11.83 13.84 -12.54
N GLN A 163 -13.09 13.89 -13.01
CA GLN A 163 -14.25 14.14 -12.14
C GLN A 163 -14.39 13.07 -11.04
N ALA A 164 -14.14 11.79 -11.37
CA ALA A 164 -14.19 10.72 -10.39
C ALA A 164 -13.04 10.82 -9.37
N GLN A 165 -11.83 11.19 -9.81
CA GLN A 165 -10.69 11.40 -8.93
C GLN A 165 -10.93 12.57 -7.97
N THR A 166 -11.45 13.69 -8.48
CA THR A 166 -11.78 14.88 -7.67
C THR A 166 -12.85 14.52 -6.64
N PHE A 167 -13.94 13.87 -7.08
CA PHE A 167 -15.01 13.44 -6.18
C PHE A 167 -14.50 12.50 -5.08
N ALA A 168 -13.67 11.52 -5.42
CA ALA A 168 -13.08 10.61 -4.45
C ALA A 168 -12.27 11.35 -3.36
N ARG A 169 -11.46 12.32 -3.78
CA ARG A 169 -10.64 13.15 -2.88
C ARG A 169 -11.51 14.01 -1.96
N ASP A 170 -12.51 14.66 -2.52
CA ASP A 170 -13.37 15.59 -1.77
C ASP A 170 -14.27 14.88 -0.75
N HIS A 171 -14.58 13.61 -0.98
CA HIS A 171 -15.45 12.79 -0.13
C HIS A 171 -14.72 11.68 0.64
N GLY A 172 -13.39 11.71 0.69
CA GLY A 172 -12.60 10.75 1.46
C GLY A 172 -12.68 9.30 0.96
N LEU A 173 -12.99 9.09 -0.34
CA LEU A 173 -13.01 7.76 -0.93
C LEU A 173 -11.60 7.35 -1.37
N THR A 174 -11.21 6.13 -1.05
CA THR A 174 -9.94 5.56 -1.49
C THR A 174 -10.12 4.83 -2.82
N LEU A 175 -9.38 5.25 -3.84
CA LEU A 175 -9.31 4.54 -5.12
C LEU A 175 -8.20 3.47 -5.04
N LEU A 176 -8.57 2.20 -5.21
CA LEU A 176 -7.64 1.08 -5.16
C LEU A 176 -7.25 0.66 -6.58
N PRO A 177 -6.02 1.01 -7.05
CA PRO A 177 -5.54 0.66 -8.38
C PRO A 177 -5.07 -0.80 -8.44
N ALA A 178 -4.79 -1.30 -9.65
CA ALA A 178 -4.29 -2.66 -9.89
C ALA A 178 -3.06 -3.02 -9.07
N SER A 179 -2.10 -2.11 -8.92
CA SER A 179 -0.88 -2.35 -8.16
C SER A 179 -1.17 -2.58 -6.66
N ALA A 180 -2.09 -1.81 -6.08
CA ALA A 180 -2.49 -1.98 -4.69
C ALA A 180 -3.31 -3.27 -4.49
N LEU A 181 -4.17 -3.63 -5.45
CA LEU A 181 -4.86 -4.93 -5.47
C LEU A 181 -3.85 -6.09 -5.50
N ALA A 182 -2.85 -6.02 -6.38
CA ALA A 182 -1.82 -7.06 -6.51
C ALA A 182 -0.99 -7.20 -5.23
N GLN A 183 -0.69 -6.11 -4.54
CA GLN A 183 0.00 -6.14 -3.25
C GLN A 183 -0.88 -6.77 -2.16
N LEU A 184 -2.16 -6.39 -2.10
CA LEU A 184 -3.13 -6.93 -1.15
C LEU A 184 -3.27 -8.46 -1.32
N LEU A 185 -3.43 -8.93 -2.56
CA LEU A 185 -3.53 -10.37 -2.85
C LEU A 185 -2.20 -11.11 -2.70
N GLY A 186 -1.07 -10.44 -2.95
CA GLY A 186 0.27 -11.00 -2.81
C GLY A 186 0.67 -11.25 -1.36
N SER A 187 0.23 -10.41 -0.43
CA SER A 187 0.49 -10.59 1.00
C SER A 187 -0.16 -11.87 1.56
N VAL A 188 -1.30 -12.26 1.02
CA VAL A 188 -2.01 -13.50 1.40
C VAL A 188 -1.21 -14.74 1.00
N ARG A 189 -0.63 -14.74 -0.22
CA ARG A 189 0.16 -15.89 -0.73
C ARG A 189 1.50 -16.06 0.00
N ALA A 190 2.04 -14.99 0.55
CA ALA A 190 3.30 -15.04 1.28
C ALA A 190 3.14 -15.58 2.72
N ASN A 191 1.92 -15.58 3.25
CA ASN A 191 1.61 -16.00 4.62
C ASN A 191 0.83 -17.34 4.68
N ALA A 192 0.53 -17.95 3.54
CA ALA A 192 -0.09 -19.26 3.41
C ALA A 192 0.95 -20.34 3.12
#